data_13408f23918d3087f7bb702a0cabe6ea
#
_entry.id   13408f23918d3087f7bb702a0cabe6ea
#
_cell.length_a   1.000
_cell.length_b   1.000
_cell.length_c   1.000
_cell.angle_alpha   90.00
_cell.angle_beta   90.00
_cell.angle_gamma   90.00
#
_symmetry.space_group_name_H-M   'P 1'
#
loop_
_entity.id
_entity.type
_entity.pdbx_description
1 polymer ?
#
loop_
_entity_poly.entity_id
_entity_poly.type
_entity_poly.pdbx_seq_one_letter_code
_entity_poly.pdbx_strand_id
1 'polypeptide(L)'
;MNNSKRVMIFTIALMSVIILLPFILTFTYTNKTAYLQIRYSNILFFSFVIIFSLVQSLVRIFITSKYYIKDKILFSLKLSPSKLYNRLVFYFQLIAMSIIPLIKNNSFNNFSFSLLTFNFTIWITIIELFLYISYKYTKVYFMTDGILIRGLDLRMDLPINDDIRSHSGFYPYFDIENFTIKNNILKLQIYGNRGYIEVIIPSDKVKHIKTYLESKKIYCKNAH
;
A
#
# COMPACT_ATOMS: atom_id res chain seq x y z
N MET A 1 -8.62 -12.13 4.34
CA MET A 1 -7.67 -12.30 5.45
C MET A 1 -8.37 -11.88 6.75
N ASN A 2 -8.36 -12.71 7.81
CA ASN A 2 -9.07 -12.43 9.06
C ASN A 2 -8.43 -11.24 9.81
N ASN A 3 -9.22 -10.48 10.58
CA ASN A 3 -8.79 -9.29 11.32
C ASN A 3 -7.64 -9.60 12.29
N SER A 4 -7.69 -10.73 13.00
CA SER A 4 -6.60 -11.19 13.88
C SER A 4 -5.24 -11.29 13.19
N LYS A 5 -5.20 -11.76 11.93
CA LYS A 5 -3.96 -11.81 11.14
C LYS A 5 -3.47 -10.43 10.71
N ARG A 6 -4.39 -9.50 10.44
CA ARG A 6 -4.04 -8.10 10.13
C ARG A 6 -3.40 -7.43 11.34
N VAL A 7 -4.00 -7.60 12.52
CA VAL A 7 -3.44 -7.08 13.79
C VAL A 7 -2.06 -7.68 14.07
N MET A 8 -1.90 -9.00 13.92
CA MET A 8 -0.61 -9.65 14.11
C MET A 8 0.47 -9.09 13.16
N ILE A 9 0.16 -8.93 11.88
CA ILE A 9 1.10 -8.36 10.89
C ILE A 9 1.46 -6.91 11.25
N PHE A 10 0.47 -6.12 11.66
CA PHE A 10 0.67 -4.74 12.12
C PHE A 10 1.60 -4.70 13.35
N THR A 11 1.36 -5.55 14.34
CA THR A 11 2.18 -5.61 15.57
C THR A 11 3.63 -5.99 15.26
N ILE A 12 3.85 -7.01 14.40
CA ILE A 12 5.20 -7.40 13.98
C ILE A 12 5.92 -6.24 13.28
N ALA A 13 5.23 -5.55 12.37
CA ALA A 13 5.80 -4.42 11.66
C ALA A 13 6.12 -3.25 12.60
N LEU A 14 5.25 -2.95 13.55
CA LEU A 14 5.46 -1.91 14.55
C LEU A 14 6.66 -2.21 15.45
N MET A 15 6.75 -3.45 15.96
CA MET A 15 7.90 -3.89 16.77
C MET A 15 9.22 -3.81 15.99
N SER A 16 9.19 -4.19 14.71
CA SER A 16 10.39 -4.07 13.85
C SER A 16 10.85 -2.62 13.71
N VAL A 17 9.91 -1.68 13.59
CA VAL A 17 10.23 -0.24 13.55
C VAL A 17 10.82 0.22 14.89
N ILE A 18 10.21 -0.15 16.01
CA ILE A 18 10.71 0.24 17.35
C ILE A 18 12.14 -0.25 17.56
N ILE A 19 12.49 -1.42 17.04
CA ILE A 19 13.82 -1.98 17.17
C ILE A 19 14.81 -1.30 16.20
N LEU A 20 14.43 -1.10 14.93
CA LEU A 20 15.37 -0.64 13.89
C LEU A 20 15.53 0.89 13.85
N LEU A 21 14.50 1.64 14.25
CA LEU A 21 14.52 3.10 14.18
C LEU A 21 15.64 3.74 15.03
N PRO A 22 15.93 3.30 16.28
CA PRO A 22 17.02 3.84 17.07
C PRO A 22 18.39 3.71 16.39
N PHE A 23 18.65 2.61 15.66
CA PHE A 23 19.89 2.45 14.91
C PHE A 23 20.03 3.51 13.81
N ILE A 24 18.94 3.80 13.09
CA ILE A 24 18.92 4.85 12.05
C ILE A 24 19.17 6.22 12.71
N LEU A 25 18.57 6.46 13.87
CA LEU A 25 18.75 7.69 14.63
C LEU A 25 20.20 7.94 15.02
N THR A 26 20.94 6.91 15.48
CA THR A 26 22.34 7.05 15.86
C THR A 26 23.23 7.47 14.70
N PHE A 27 22.94 7.01 13.48
CA PHE A 27 23.70 7.37 12.27
C PHE A 27 23.35 8.75 11.69
N THR A 28 22.15 9.28 12.01
CA THR A 28 21.67 10.52 11.41
C THR A 28 21.80 11.74 12.34
N TYR A 29 22.12 11.50 13.61
CA TYR A 29 22.21 12.55 14.62
C TYR A 29 23.53 13.33 14.49
N THR A 30 23.54 14.35 13.65
CA THR A 30 24.66 15.28 13.53
C THR A 30 24.13 16.71 13.39
N ASN A 31 24.56 17.57 14.29
CA ASN A 31 24.47 19.04 14.29
C ASN A 31 23.14 19.78 14.05
N LYS A 32 22.98 20.88 14.80
CA LYS A 32 21.77 21.59 15.17
C LYS A 32 21.26 22.68 14.20
N THR A 33 21.58 22.69 12.92
CA THR A 33 21.03 23.68 11.98
C THR A 33 19.57 23.34 11.58
N ALA A 34 18.73 24.35 11.35
CA ALA A 34 17.32 24.19 10.99
C ALA A 34 17.13 23.26 9.75
N TYR A 35 18.02 23.38 8.77
CA TYR A 35 18.03 22.50 7.59
C TYR A 35 18.27 21.05 7.94
N LEU A 36 19.23 20.77 8.82
CA LEU A 36 19.51 19.40 9.27
C LEU A 36 18.37 18.82 10.09
N GLN A 37 17.63 19.63 10.83
CA GLN A 37 16.44 19.17 11.55
C GLN A 37 15.30 18.76 10.61
N ILE A 38 15.06 19.50 9.52
CA ILE A 38 14.07 19.11 8.49
C ILE A 38 14.49 17.80 7.83
N ARG A 39 15.73 17.71 7.41
CA ARG A 39 16.28 16.51 6.80
C ARG A 39 16.17 15.32 7.74
N TYR A 40 16.47 15.51 9.00
CA TYR A 40 16.38 14.49 10.03
C TYR A 40 14.92 14.02 10.24
N SER A 41 13.96 14.94 10.37
CA SER A 41 12.54 14.62 10.52
C SER A 41 12.02 13.80 9.33
N ASN A 42 12.40 14.18 8.11
CA ASN A 42 12.01 13.48 6.90
C ASN A 42 12.64 12.09 6.82
N ILE A 43 13.93 11.94 7.11
CA ILE A 43 14.61 10.64 7.14
C ILE A 43 13.92 9.73 8.15
N LEU A 44 13.62 10.22 9.34
CA LEU A 44 12.97 9.46 10.39
C LEU A 44 11.58 8.98 9.97
N PHE A 45 10.76 9.89 9.44
CA PHE A 45 9.41 9.56 8.97
C PHE A 45 9.44 8.53 7.83
N PHE A 46 10.25 8.77 6.79
CA PHE A 46 10.31 7.86 5.65
C PHE A 46 10.94 6.51 6.00
N SER A 47 11.94 6.49 6.89
CA SER A 47 12.48 5.23 7.40
C SER A 47 11.41 4.42 8.13
N PHE A 48 10.58 5.08 8.96
CA PHE A 48 9.43 4.44 9.58
C PHE A 48 8.49 3.83 8.54
N VAL A 49 8.05 4.62 7.56
CA VAL A 49 7.12 4.18 6.50
C VAL A 49 7.70 3.01 5.70
N ILE A 50 8.96 3.10 5.30
CA ILE A 50 9.63 2.08 4.49
C ILE A 50 9.78 0.78 5.28
N ILE A 51 10.33 0.82 6.49
CA ILE A 51 10.52 -0.37 7.33
C ILE A 51 9.18 -1.03 7.61
N PHE A 52 8.19 -0.24 8.04
CA PHE A 52 6.86 -0.73 8.38
C PHE A 52 6.20 -1.44 7.19
N SER A 53 6.18 -0.79 6.03
CA SER A 53 5.57 -1.35 4.82
C SER A 53 6.31 -2.57 4.27
N LEU A 54 7.64 -2.57 4.31
CA LEU A 54 8.45 -3.73 3.90
C LEU A 54 8.19 -4.93 4.79
N VAL A 55 8.21 -4.76 6.11
CA VAL A 55 7.95 -5.85 7.06
C VAL A 55 6.53 -6.38 6.89
N GLN A 56 5.54 -5.49 6.78
CA GLN A 56 4.16 -5.92 6.50
C GLN A 56 4.08 -6.75 5.21
N SER A 57 4.72 -6.28 4.15
CA SER A 57 4.72 -6.97 2.86
C SER A 57 5.37 -8.35 2.95
N LEU A 58 6.54 -8.46 3.57
CA LEU A 58 7.25 -9.73 3.73
C LEU A 58 6.47 -10.74 4.57
N VAL A 59 5.90 -10.30 5.69
CA VAL A 59 5.06 -11.17 6.54
C VAL A 59 3.82 -11.65 5.78
N ARG A 60 3.19 -10.79 4.98
CA ARG A 60 2.05 -11.18 4.11
C ARG A 60 2.46 -12.20 3.04
N ILE A 61 3.60 -12.00 2.38
CA ILE A 61 4.13 -12.96 1.41
C ILE A 61 4.33 -14.32 2.07
N PHE A 62 4.87 -14.34 3.28
CA PHE A 62 5.09 -15.57 4.05
C PHE A 62 3.75 -16.24 4.42
N ILE A 63 2.80 -15.52 4.99
CA ILE A 63 1.49 -16.06 5.37
C ILE A 63 0.69 -16.54 4.16
N THR A 64 0.81 -15.86 3.02
CA THR A 64 0.07 -16.21 1.79
C THR A 64 0.77 -17.28 0.96
N SER A 65 2.01 -17.66 1.28
CA SER A 65 2.76 -18.67 0.54
C SER A 65 2.03 -20.03 0.46
N LYS A 66 1.34 -20.41 1.53
CA LYS A 66 0.55 -21.64 1.58
C LYS A 66 -0.62 -21.69 0.58
N TYR A 67 -1.12 -20.55 0.15
CA TYR A 67 -2.20 -20.48 -0.86
C TYR A 67 -1.67 -20.41 -2.28
N TYR A 68 -0.38 -20.11 -2.47
CA TYR A 68 0.25 -19.98 -3.78
C TYR A 68 0.60 -21.37 -4.35
N ILE A 69 -0.39 -22.03 -4.94
CA ILE A 69 -0.24 -23.32 -5.61
C ILE A 69 -0.35 -23.07 -7.13
N LYS A 70 0.72 -23.30 -7.87
CA LYS A 70 0.81 -22.97 -9.31
C LYS A 70 -0.30 -23.62 -10.13
N ASP A 71 -0.62 -24.86 -9.85
CA ASP A 71 -1.61 -25.67 -10.59
C ASP A 71 -3.06 -25.16 -10.38
N LYS A 72 -3.29 -24.40 -9.33
CA LYS A 72 -4.58 -23.76 -9.04
C LYS A 72 -4.74 -22.37 -9.65
N ILE A 73 -3.69 -21.80 -10.24
CA ILE A 73 -3.71 -20.48 -10.84
C ILE A 73 -4.28 -20.56 -12.25
N LEU A 74 -5.40 -19.90 -12.49
CA LEU A 74 -6.06 -19.87 -13.81
C LEU A 74 -5.49 -18.72 -14.65
N PHE A 75 -5.40 -17.55 -14.08
CA PHE A 75 -4.79 -16.37 -14.71
C PHE A 75 -4.36 -15.33 -13.66
N SER A 76 -3.52 -14.41 -14.07
CA SER A 76 -3.09 -13.31 -13.21
C SER A 76 -3.32 -11.96 -13.87
N LEU A 77 -3.66 -10.96 -13.06
CA LEU A 77 -3.91 -9.59 -13.49
C LEU A 77 -3.06 -8.61 -12.65
N LYS A 78 -2.91 -7.40 -13.16
CA LYS A 78 -2.25 -6.32 -12.45
C LYS A 78 -3.23 -5.65 -11.50
N LEU A 79 -2.75 -5.29 -10.33
CA LEU A 79 -3.52 -4.48 -9.39
C LEU A 79 -3.74 -3.08 -10.00
N SER A 80 -4.86 -2.43 -9.67
CA SER A 80 -5.06 -1.04 -10.04
C SER A 80 -4.09 -0.12 -9.29
N PRO A 81 -3.49 0.90 -9.95
CA PRO A 81 -2.61 1.84 -9.27
C PRO A 81 -3.36 2.58 -8.15
N SER A 82 -2.62 3.01 -7.14
CA SER A 82 -3.19 3.78 -6.03
C SER A 82 -3.80 5.09 -6.56
N LYS A 83 -5.00 5.42 -6.06
CA LYS A 83 -5.68 6.68 -6.41
C LYS A 83 -4.84 7.89 -5.97
N LEU A 84 -4.98 9.00 -6.70
CA LEU A 84 -4.29 10.26 -6.39
C LEU A 84 -4.48 10.68 -4.92
N TYR A 85 -5.67 10.49 -4.37
CA TYR A 85 -5.97 10.79 -2.96
C TYR A 85 -5.00 10.12 -1.98
N ASN A 86 -4.65 8.84 -2.21
CA ASN A 86 -3.71 8.13 -1.33
C ASN A 86 -2.29 8.71 -1.41
N ARG A 87 -1.91 9.28 -2.56
CA ARG A 87 -0.61 9.95 -2.74
C ARG A 87 -0.60 11.31 -2.05
N LEU A 88 -1.69 12.06 -2.13
CA LEU A 88 -1.82 13.38 -1.48
C LEU A 88 -1.61 13.29 0.04
N VAL A 89 -2.03 12.21 0.69
CA VAL A 89 -1.79 12.00 2.12
C VAL A 89 -0.28 11.99 2.44
N PHE A 90 0.52 11.26 1.64
CA PHE A 90 1.98 11.25 1.82
C PHE A 90 2.62 12.62 1.56
N TYR A 91 2.15 13.34 0.54
CA TYR A 91 2.68 14.69 0.24
C TYR A 91 2.33 15.68 1.34
N PHE A 92 1.11 15.60 1.88
CA PHE A 92 0.70 16.44 3.01
C PHE A 92 1.55 16.19 4.27
N GLN A 93 1.83 14.92 4.55
CA GLN A 93 2.70 14.54 5.66
C GLN A 93 4.15 15.03 5.44
N LEU A 94 4.68 14.94 4.21
CA LEU A 94 5.99 15.47 3.87
C LEU A 94 6.07 16.98 4.13
N ILE A 95 5.04 17.72 3.71
CA ILE A 95 4.93 19.17 3.96
C ILE A 95 4.91 19.45 5.46
N ALA A 96 4.05 18.77 6.21
CA ALA A 96 3.93 18.94 7.65
C ALA A 96 5.26 18.68 8.38
N MET A 97 5.94 17.56 8.07
CA MET A 97 7.22 17.20 8.67
C MET A 97 8.36 18.16 8.32
N SER A 98 8.25 18.89 7.22
CA SER A 98 9.23 19.90 6.82
C SER A 98 8.96 21.27 7.47
N ILE A 99 7.68 21.63 7.65
CA ILE A 99 7.30 22.95 8.18
C ILE A 99 7.37 23.00 9.70
N ILE A 100 6.98 21.94 10.40
CA ILE A 100 6.95 21.89 11.88
C ILE A 100 8.30 22.31 12.52
N PRO A 101 9.46 21.79 12.07
CA PRO A 101 10.75 22.19 12.62
C PRO A 101 11.08 23.68 12.38
N LEU A 102 10.64 24.25 11.25
CA LEU A 102 10.85 25.67 10.94
C LEU A 102 10.06 26.59 11.88
N ILE A 103 8.79 26.25 12.14
CA ILE A 103 7.94 26.97 13.08
C ILE A 103 8.55 26.91 14.48
N LYS A 104 8.92 25.70 14.93
CA LYS A 104 9.43 25.48 16.29
C LYS A 104 10.70 26.28 16.59
N ASN A 105 11.55 26.50 15.59
CA ASN A 105 12.86 27.13 15.78
C ASN A 105 12.91 28.61 15.34
N ASN A 106 11.77 29.20 14.94
CA ASN A 106 11.72 30.56 14.36
C ASN A 106 12.76 30.81 13.24
N SER A 107 13.05 29.76 12.46
CA SER A 107 14.18 29.77 11.53
C SER A 107 13.81 30.16 10.11
N PHE A 108 12.64 30.77 9.90
CA PHE A 108 12.18 31.20 8.57
C PHE A 108 13.09 32.20 7.87
N ASN A 109 13.69 33.12 8.66
CA ASN A 109 14.52 34.21 8.11
C ASN A 109 15.86 33.71 7.53
N ASN A 110 16.36 32.57 7.96
CA ASN A 110 17.67 32.04 7.58
C ASN A 110 17.54 30.82 6.63
N PHE A 111 16.35 30.61 6.07
CA PHE A 111 16.07 29.41 5.33
C PHE A 111 16.14 29.63 3.81
N SER A 112 16.94 28.80 3.12
CA SER A 112 17.01 28.82 1.66
C SER A 112 15.85 28.06 1.05
N PHE A 113 14.99 28.74 0.29
CA PHE A 113 13.87 28.13 -0.45
C PHE A 113 14.34 27.06 -1.45
N SER A 114 15.50 27.25 -2.06
CA SER A 114 16.07 26.27 -3.00
C SER A 114 16.40 24.92 -2.34
N LEU A 115 16.93 24.95 -1.11
CA LEU A 115 17.20 23.73 -0.34
C LEU A 115 15.93 23.00 0.08
N LEU A 116 14.86 23.72 0.41
CA LEU A 116 13.55 23.16 0.69
C LEU A 116 13.00 22.42 -0.54
N THR A 117 13.00 23.11 -1.69
CA THR A 117 12.52 22.55 -2.96
C THR A 117 13.31 21.30 -3.35
N PHE A 118 14.63 21.31 -3.22
CA PHE A 118 15.48 20.15 -3.49
C PHE A 118 15.13 18.97 -2.57
N ASN A 119 14.96 19.21 -1.27
CA ASN A 119 14.56 18.18 -0.33
C ASN A 119 13.18 17.58 -0.66
N PHE A 120 12.18 18.40 -1.00
CA PHE A 120 10.88 17.93 -1.44
C PHE A 120 10.95 17.09 -2.70
N THR A 121 11.72 17.50 -3.70
CA THR A 121 11.87 16.75 -4.95
C THR A 121 12.42 15.35 -4.69
N ILE A 122 13.44 15.22 -3.86
CA ILE A 122 14.02 13.93 -3.50
C ILE A 122 12.96 13.04 -2.85
N TRP A 123 12.25 13.53 -1.84
CA TRP A 123 11.28 12.69 -1.11
C TRP A 123 10.06 12.33 -1.95
N ILE A 124 9.57 13.24 -2.78
CA ILE A 124 8.50 12.94 -3.74
C ILE A 124 8.94 11.83 -4.69
N THR A 125 10.16 11.91 -5.21
CA THR A 125 10.71 10.88 -6.10
C THR A 125 10.82 9.53 -5.39
N ILE A 126 11.25 9.50 -4.13
CA ILE A 126 11.33 8.27 -3.33
C ILE A 126 9.93 7.68 -3.11
N ILE A 127 8.93 8.50 -2.77
CA ILE A 127 7.54 8.05 -2.59
C ILE A 127 7.00 7.44 -3.90
N GLU A 128 7.16 8.14 -5.02
CA GLU A 128 6.66 7.65 -6.31
C GLU A 128 7.35 6.36 -6.74
N LEU A 129 8.67 6.24 -6.52
CA LEU A 129 9.42 5.01 -6.77
C LEU A 129 8.91 3.86 -5.91
N PHE A 130 8.66 4.10 -4.63
CA PHE A 130 8.15 3.14 -3.68
C PHE A 130 6.75 2.63 -4.08
N LEU A 131 5.84 3.53 -4.46
CA LEU A 131 4.52 3.19 -4.95
C LEU A 131 4.57 2.46 -6.31
N TYR A 132 5.48 2.86 -7.20
CA TYR A 132 5.70 2.20 -8.49
C TYR A 132 6.19 0.75 -8.30
N ILE A 133 7.15 0.54 -7.41
CA ILE A 133 7.64 -0.81 -7.06
C ILE A 133 6.49 -1.67 -6.54
N SER A 134 5.71 -1.14 -5.59
CA SER A 134 4.55 -1.83 -5.05
C SER A 134 3.58 -2.26 -6.15
N TYR A 135 3.23 -1.34 -7.05
CA TYR A 135 2.33 -1.61 -8.17
C TYR A 135 2.90 -2.64 -9.15
N LYS A 136 4.19 -2.53 -9.50
CA LYS A 136 4.85 -3.40 -10.48
C LYS A 136 4.95 -4.85 -10.00
N TYR A 137 5.25 -5.06 -8.72
CA TYR A 137 5.55 -6.38 -8.17
C TYR A 137 4.38 -7.03 -7.43
N THR A 138 3.23 -6.35 -7.31
CA THR A 138 2.01 -6.95 -6.76
C THR A 138 1.09 -7.42 -7.88
N LYS A 139 0.70 -8.69 -7.83
CA LYS A 139 -0.21 -9.32 -8.78
C LYS A 139 -1.43 -9.89 -8.09
N VAL A 140 -2.53 -9.96 -8.82
CA VAL A 140 -3.77 -10.60 -8.42
C VAL A 140 -3.91 -11.89 -9.20
N TYR A 141 -3.91 -13.01 -8.52
CA TYR A 141 -4.06 -14.36 -9.08
C TYR A 141 -5.49 -14.84 -8.86
N PHE A 142 -6.16 -15.16 -9.95
CA PHE A 142 -7.45 -15.84 -9.92
C PHE A 142 -7.19 -17.33 -9.89
N MET A 143 -7.65 -17.97 -8.82
CA MET A 143 -7.43 -19.38 -8.54
C MET A 143 -8.77 -20.13 -8.57
N THR A 144 -8.73 -21.44 -8.51
CA THR A 144 -9.94 -22.29 -8.46
C THR A 144 -10.84 -21.97 -7.27
N ASP A 145 -10.24 -21.61 -6.13
CA ASP A 145 -10.91 -21.50 -4.82
C ASP A 145 -11.12 -20.06 -4.35
N GLY A 146 -10.49 -19.08 -5.04
CA GLY A 146 -10.55 -17.68 -4.63
C GLY A 146 -9.55 -16.81 -5.37
N ILE A 147 -9.36 -15.60 -4.85
CA ILE A 147 -8.46 -14.59 -5.39
C ILE A 147 -7.30 -14.39 -4.41
N LEU A 148 -6.08 -14.52 -4.91
CA LEU A 148 -4.85 -14.31 -4.15
C LEU A 148 -4.18 -13.01 -4.62
N ILE A 149 -4.06 -12.02 -3.75
CA ILE A 149 -3.21 -10.85 -3.98
C ILE A 149 -1.87 -11.12 -3.33
N ARG A 150 -0.81 -11.15 -4.14
CA ARG A 150 0.54 -11.47 -3.67
C ARG A 150 1.60 -10.69 -4.43
N GLY A 151 2.63 -10.30 -3.70
CA GLY A 151 3.78 -9.55 -4.21
C GLY A 151 4.32 -8.59 -3.18
N LEU A 152 5.22 -7.72 -3.61
CA LEU A 152 5.80 -6.68 -2.75
C LEU A 152 4.80 -5.52 -2.61
N ASP A 153 3.76 -5.75 -1.80
CA ASP A 153 2.72 -4.76 -1.53
C ASP A 153 3.16 -3.83 -0.40
N LEU A 154 3.70 -2.69 -0.79
CA LEU A 154 4.25 -1.69 0.13
C LEU A 154 3.21 -0.70 0.67
N ARG A 155 1.93 -0.91 0.37
CA ARG A 155 0.84 -0.10 0.93
C ARG A 155 0.64 -0.46 2.40
N MET A 156 0.67 0.56 3.25
CA MET A 156 0.44 0.37 4.69
C MET A 156 -0.99 -0.08 4.96
N ASP A 157 -1.15 -1.09 5.79
CA ASP A 157 -2.43 -1.55 6.31
C ASP A 157 -2.49 -1.26 7.81
N LEU A 158 -3.35 -0.33 8.15
CA LEU A 158 -3.64 0.01 9.52
C LEU A 158 -4.95 -0.69 9.90
N PRO A 159 -4.96 -1.65 10.84
CA PRO A 159 -6.16 -2.40 11.21
C PRO A 159 -7.10 -1.58 12.12
N ILE A 160 -7.28 -0.29 11.79
CA ILE A 160 -8.10 0.65 12.57
C ILE A 160 -9.58 0.45 12.22
N ASN A 161 -9.89 0.02 11.00
CA ASN A 161 -11.25 -0.26 10.52
C ASN A 161 -11.32 -1.67 9.96
N ASP A 162 -12.51 -2.26 9.98
CA ASP A 162 -12.80 -3.55 9.31
C ASP A 162 -12.68 -3.48 7.78
N ASP A 163 -12.46 -2.29 7.21
CA ASP A 163 -12.23 -2.10 5.79
C ASP A 163 -11.00 -2.86 5.31
N ILE A 164 -11.27 -3.96 4.63
CA ILE A 164 -10.26 -4.68 3.86
C ILE A 164 -9.98 -3.86 2.60
N ARG A 165 -9.06 -2.94 2.70
CA ARG A 165 -8.50 -2.34 1.48
C ARG A 165 -7.72 -3.44 0.78
N SER A 166 -7.87 -3.60 -0.50
CA SER A 166 -7.31 -4.61 -1.43
C SER A 166 -5.80 -4.96 -1.21
N HIS A 167 -5.43 -5.25 0.04
CA HIS A 167 -4.08 -5.62 0.42
C HIS A 167 -3.78 -7.09 0.09
N SER A 168 -2.52 -7.43 0.06
CA SER A 168 -2.06 -8.80 -0.16
C SER A 168 -2.73 -9.77 0.80
N GLY A 169 -3.32 -10.82 0.26
CA GLY A 169 -4.08 -11.82 1.04
C GLY A 169 -4.84 -12.77 0.14
N PHE A 170 -5.40 -13.83 0.72
CA PHE A 170 -6.28 -14.75 0.04
C PHE A 170 -7.74 -14.41 0.38
N TYR A 171 -8.58 -14.31 -0.66
CA TYR A 171 -9.99 -13.98 -0.61
C TYR A 171 -10.78 -15.09 -1.30
N PRO A 172 -11.42 -16.00 -0.55
CA PRO A 172 -12.28 -17.03 -1.13
C PRO A 172 -13.44 -16.40 -1.90
N TYR A 173 -13.96 -17.08 -2.92
CA TYR A 173 -15.06 -16.52 -3.71
C TYR A 173 -16.34 -16.27 -2.91
N PHE A 174 -16.60 -17.02 -1.85
CA PHE A 174 -17.75 -16.79 -0.97
C PHE A 174 -17.63 -15.50 -0.13
N ASP A 175 -16.43 -14.92 0.00
CA ASP A 175 -16.22 -13.62 0.63
C ASP A 175 -16.48 -12.44 -0.34
N ILE A 176 -16.75 -12.73 -1.63
CA ILE A 176 -16.98 -11.72 -2.67
C ILE A 176 -18.48 -11.65 -2.95
N GLU A 177 -19.07 -10.50 -2.70
CA GLU A 177 -20.52 -10.27 -2.82
C GLU A 177 -20.95 -10.05 -4.27
N ASN A 178 -20.28 -9.12 -4.94
CA ASN A 178 -20.58 -8.73 -6.31
C ASN A 178 -19.35 -8.15 -7.00
N PHE A 179 -19.47 -7.92 -8.31
CA PHE A 179 -18.45 -7.21 -9.06
C PHE A 179 -19.05 -6.19 -10.04
N THR A 180 -18.25 -5.18 -10.38
CA THR A 180 -18.55 -4.22 -11.45
C THR A 180 -17.34 -4.10 -12.38
N ILE A 181 -17.60 -3.88 -13.66
CA ILE A 181 -16.54 -3.61 -14.64
C ILE A 181 -16.86 -2.26 -15.29
N LYS A 182 -15.92 -1.31 -15.15
CA LYS A 182 -16.02 0.03 -15.75
C LYS A 182 -14.64 0.46 -16.24
N ASN A 183 -14.54 0.89 -17.49
CA ASN A 183 -13.28 1.39 -18.08
C ASN A 183 -12.11 0.41 -17.89
N ASN A 184 -12.30 -0.87 -18.15
CA ASN A 184 -11.31 -1.94 -17.98
C ASN A 184 -10.82 -2.12 -16.53
N ILE A 185 -11.52 -1.58 -15.55
CA ILE A 185 -11.27 -1.81 -14.14
C ILE A 185 -12.35 -2.74 -13.60
N LEU A 186 -11.92 -3.89 -13.11
CA LEU A 186 -12.75 -4.81 -12.33
C LEU A 186 -12.70 -4.38 -10.87
N LYS A 187 -13.85 -4.12 -10.31
CA LYS A 187 -14.00 -3.87 -8.88
C LYS A 187 -14.80 -5.02 -8.27
N LEU A 188 -14.18 -5.75 -7.36
CA LEU A 188 -14.76 -6.86 -6.61
C LEU A 188 -15.12 -6.36 -5.22
N GLN A 189 -16.40 -6.38 -4.88
CA GLN A 189 -16.87 -5.98 -3.55
C GLN A 189 -16.75 -7.15 -2.58
N ILE A 190 -16.14 -6.92 -1.42
CA ILE A 190 -16.02 -7.93 -0.36
C ILE A 190 -17.29 -7.87 0.50
N TYR A 191 -17.79 -9.05 0.87
CA TYR A 191 -19.00 -9.21 1.65
C TYR A 191 -19.00 -8.39 2.95
N GLY A 192 -20.16 -7.80 3.30
CA GLY A 192 -20.33 -7.00 4.50
C GLY A 192 -19.69 -5.61 4.43
N ASN A 193 -19.57 -5.02 3.23
CA ASN A 193 -18.96 -3.70 3.00
C ASN A 193 -17.51 -3.55 3.51
N ARG A 194 -16.79 -4.67 3.63
CA ARG A 194 -15.40 -4.69 4.12
C ARG A 194 -14.39 -4.12 3.11
N GLY A 195 -14.85 -3.46 2.06
CA GLY A 195 -14.00 -2.87 1.04
C GLY A 195 -14.05 -3.60 -0.30
N TYR A 196 -13.09 -3.34 -1.15
CA TYR A 196 -13.09 -3.84 -2.53
C TYR A 196 -11.67 -4.09 -3.05
N ILE A 197 -11.58 -4.98 -4.06
CA ILE A 197 -10.36 -5.25 -4.82
C ILE A 197 -10.51 -4.62 -6.20
N GLU A 198 -9.62 -3.72 -6.60
CA GLU A 198 -9.59 -3.12 -7.94
C GLU A 198 -8.46 -3.72 -8.77
N VAL A 199 -8.80 -4.20 -9.96
CA VAL A 199 -7.88 -4.90 -10.86
C VAL A 199 -8.02 -4.34 -12.27
N ILE A 200 -6.92 -4.18 -12.98
CA ILE A 200 -6.95 -3.79 -14.41
C ILE A 200 -7.14 -5.04 -15.25
N ILE A 201 -8.14 -5.01 -16.11
CA ILE A 201 -8.43 -6.07 -17.07
C ILE A 201 -8.05 -5.61 -18.48
N PRO A 202 -7.29 -6.40 -19.24
CA PRO A 202 -7.15 -6.20 -20.68
C PRO A 202 -8.52 -6.30 -21.37
N SER A 203 -8.78 -5.43 -22.34
CA SER A 203 -10.09 -5.34 -23.03
C SER A 203 -10.52 -6.66 -23.68
N ASP A 204 -9.57 -7.41 -24.21
CA ASP A 204 -9.79 -8.75 -24.81
C ASP A 204 -10.26 -9.80 -23.81
N LYS A 205 -9.95 -9.63 -22.51
CA LYS A 205 -10.28 -10.59 -21.43
C LYS A 205 -11.55 -10.26 -20.63
N VAL A 206 -12.16 -9.10 -20.87
CA VAL A 206 -13.33 -8.65 -20.10
C VAL A 206 -14.47 -9.68 -20.13
N LYS A 207 -14.84 -10.17 -21.32
CA LYS A 207 -15.92 -11.15 -21.49
C LYS A 207 -15.62 -12.46 -20.76
N HIS A 208 -14.41 -12.96 -20.91
CA HIS A 208 -13.96 -14.21 -20.27
C HIS A 208 -14.00 -14.10 -18.74
N ILE A 209 -13.48 -13.01 -18.18
CA ILE A 209 -13.45 -12.79 -16.73
C ILE A 209 -14.85 -12.62 -16.17
N LYS A 210 -15.75 -11.93 -16.90
CA LYS A 210 -17.16 -11.80 -16.52
C LYS A 210 -17.82 -13.18 -16.41
N THR A 211 -17.76 -14.00 -17.47
CA THR A 211 -18.33 -15.36 -17.49
C THR A 211 -17.74 -16.23 -16.39
N TYR A 212 -16.41 -16.11 -16.15
CA TYR A 212 -15.76 -16.83 -15.08
C TYR A 212 -16.28 -16.47 -13.69
N LEU A 213 -16.44 -15.18 -13.37
CA LEU A 213 -16.94 -14.72 -12.06
C LEU A 213 -18.42 -15.14 -11.88
N GLU A 214 -19.23 -15.06 -12.93
CA GLU A 214 -20.62 -15.51 -12.92
C GLU A 214 -20.71 -17.03 -12.68
N SER A 215 -19.81 -17.83 -13.23
CA SER A 215 -19.74 -19.27 -12.96
C SER A 215 -19.41 -19.60 -11.48
N LYS A 216 -18.78 -18.65 -10.77
CA LYS A 216 -18.52 -18.73 -9.32
C LYS A 216 -19.67 -18.16 -8.47
N LYS A 217 -20.83 -17.91 -9.09
CA LYS A 217 -22.04 -17.34 -8.46
C LYS A 217 -21.83 -15.93 -7.89
N ILE A 218 -20.88 -15.17 -8.44
CA ILE A 218 -20.68 -13.76 -8.10
C ILE A 218 -21.42 -12.94 -9.14
N TYR A 219 -22.35 -12.10 -8.68
CA TYR A 219 -23.24 -11.35 -9.57
C TYR A 219 -22.57 -10.06 -10.06
N CYS A 220 -22.77 -9.78 -11.36
CA CYS A 220 -22.40 -8.49 -11.93
C CYS A 220 -23.40 -7.42 -11.49
N LYS A 221 -22.96 -6.43 -10.73
CA LYS A 221 -23.76 -5.25 -10.40
C LYS A 221 -23.60 -4.24 -11.54
N ASN A 222 -24.69 -3.91 -12.23
CA ASN A 222 -24.63 -2.87 -13.25
C ASN A 222 -24.18 -1.55 -12.60
N ALA A 223 -23.14 -0.95 -13.16
CA ALA A 223 -22.70 0.38 -12.74
C ALA A 223 -23.75 1.39 -13.27
N HIS A 224 -24.61 1.86 -12.38
CA HIS A 224 -25.43 3.05 -12.63
C HIS A 224 -24.56 4.29 -12.62
#